data_d7eafd2879edda4476af6c4f344b447d
#
_entry.id   d7eafd2879edda4476af6c4f344b447d
#
_cell.length_a   1.000
_cell.length_b   1.000
_cell.length_c   1.000
_cell.angle_alpha   90.00
_cell.angle_beta   90.00
_cell.angle_gamma   90.00
#
_symmetry.space_group_name_H-M   'P 1'
#
loop_
_entity.id
_entity.type
_entity.pdbx_description
1 polymer ?
#
loop_
_entity_poly.entity_id
_entity_poly.type
_entity_poly.pdbx_seq_one_letter_code
_entity_poly.pdbx_strand_id
1 'polypeptide(L)'
;MKKSLLAVIVGAFAFASVANANIYAEGDIGLSQTQANGSNNTRIEPRVEVGYKLGNTRVAGDYTHHGKVDGAKIHGLGASVLYDFDTNSKVEPYVGARVAANQFKYDNRANQVYKSSSETKIGYGVVAGAKYKLDGNWYANGGVEYNRLGSFDNTKVNNYGAKVGVGYGF
;
A
#
# COMPACT_ATOMS: atom_id res chain seq x y z
N MET A 1 17.57 -1.80 -10.95
CA MET A 1 16.51 -1.54 -9.97
C MET A 1 15.48 -0.50 -10.42
N LYS A 2 15.89 0.55 -11.16
CA LYS A 2 14.95 1.54 -11.73
C LYS A 2 14.04 0.98 -12.84
N LYS A 3 14.46 -0.07 -13.53
CA LYS A 3 13.70 -0.70 -14.63
C LYS A 3 12.51 -1.55 -14.16
N SER A 4 12.59 -2.10 -12.94
CA SER A 4 11.52 -2.94 -12.38
C SER A 4 10.33 -2.11 -11.87
N LEU A 5 10.61 -0.92 -11.34
CA LEU A 5 9.57 0.00 -10.87
C LEU A 5 8.76 0.55 -12.07
N LEU A 6 9.47 0.87 -13.14
CA LEU A 6 8.83 1.33 -14.39
C LEU A 6 7.96 0.24 -15.02
N ALA A 7 8.39 -1.03 -14.95
CA ALA A 7 7.64 -2.16 -15.48
C ALA A 7 6.34 -2.43 -14.70
N VAL A 8 6.35 -2.21 -13.37
CA VAL A 8 5.14 -2.34 -12.53
C VAL A 8 4.17 -1.21 -12.83
N ILE A 9 4.65 0.01 -12.98
CA ILE A 9 3.82 1.17 -13.34
C ILE A 9 3.23 1.00 -14.74
N VAL A 10 4.04 0.60 -15.72
CA VAL A 10 3.59 0.34 -17.09
C VAL A 10 2.64 -0.87 -17.15
N GLY A 11 2.88 -1.90 -16.33
CA GLY A 11 1.99 -3.05 -16.21
C GLY A 11 0.62 -2.68 -15.65
N ALA A 12 0.56 -1.81 -14.64
CA ALA A 12 -0.70 -1.31 -14.09
C ALA A 12 -1.49 -0.49 -15.14
N PHE A 13 -0.80 0.29 -15.95
CA PHE A 13 -1.44 1.05 -17.05
C PHE A 13 -1.88 0.16 -18.23
N ALA A 14 -1.23 -0.98 -18.46
CA ALA A 14 -1.61 -1.88 -19.55
C ALA A 14 -2.93 -2.65 -19.26
N PHE A 15 -3.26 -2.91 -18.02
CA PHE A 15 -4.56 -3.46 -17.62
C PHE A 15 -5.71 -2.44 -17.68
N ALA A 16 -5.39 -1.17 -17.71
CA ALA A 16 -6.36 -0.08 -17.77
C ALA A 16 -7.01 0.14 -19.14
N SER A 17 -6.60 -0.58 -20.15
CA SER A 17 -7.22 -0.53 -21.47
C SER A 17 -8.52 -1.34 -21.60
N VAL A 18 -8.96 -1.97 -20.49
CA VAL A 18 -10.30 -2.54 -20.42
C VAL A 18 -11.28 -1.43 -20.04
N ALA A 19 -12.03 -0.98 -21.02
CA ALA A 19 -12.96 0.14 -20.97
C ALA A 19 -14.11 -0.06 -19.98
N ASN A 20 -13.81 0.04 -18.69
CA ASN A 20 -14.82 0.16 -17.63
C ASN A 20 -14.49 1.41 -16.81
N ALA A 21 -15.40 2.36 -16.86
CA ALA A 21 -15.30 3.68 -16.21
C ALA A 21 -15.17 3.66 -14.66
N ASN A 22 -14.90 2.51 -14.06
CA ASN A 22 -14.86 2.30 -12.62
C ASN A 22 -13.50 1.80 -12.09
N ILE A 23 -12.53 1.64 -12.97
CA ILE A 23 -11.15 1.24 -12.58
C ILE A 23 -10.32 2.48 -12.29
N TYR A 24 -9.49 2.43 -11.27
CA TYR A 24 -8.50 3.47 -10.98
C TYR A 24 -7.14 2.87 -10.69
N ALA A 25 -6.11 3.66 -10.93
CA ALA A 25 -4.74 3.36 -10.55
C ALA A 25 -4.17 4.54 -9.75
N GLU A 26 -3.44 4.25 -8.69
CA GLU A 26 -2.88 5.25 -7.78
C GLU A 26 -1.44 4.89 -7.44
N GLY A 27 -0.58 5.89 -7.40
CA GLY A 27 0.78 5.77 -6.91
C GLY A 27 0.96 6.65 -5.69
N ASP A 28 1.39 6.05 -4.59
CA ASP A 28 1.59 6.70 -3.31
C ASP A 28 3.04 6.65 -2.84
N ILE A 29 3.42 7.64 -2.08
CA ILE A 29 4.59 7.62 -1.23
C ILE A 29 4.12 7.71 0.21
N GLY A 30 4.37 6.68 0.99
CA GLY A 30 4.08 6.61 2.41
C GLY A 30 5.29 6.95 3.25
N LEU A 31 5.05 7.60 4.38
CA LEU A 31 5.97 7.70 5.49
C LEU A 31 5.40 6.86 6.63
N SER A 32 6.08 5.79 6.98
CA SER A 32 5.65 4.93 8.07
C SER A 32 6.60 4.97 9.25
N GLN A 33 6.04 4.95 10.44
CA GLN A 33 6.76 4.83 11.69
C GLN A 33 6.37 3.52 12.35
N THR A 34 7.33 2.63 12.47
CA THR A 34 7.14 1.34 13.15
C THR A 34 7.67 1.45 14.56
N GLN A 35 6.82 1.21 15.53
CA GLN A 35 7.18 1.12 16.94
C GLN A 35 7.32 -0.35 17.35
N ALA A 36 8.53 -0.74 17.67
CA ALA A 36 8.84 -2.04 18.23
C ALA A 36 9.82 -1.84 19.40
N ASN A 37 9.46 -2.30 20.60
CA ASN A 37 10.33 -2.28 21.79
C ASN A 37 11.04 -0.95 22.07
N GLY A 38 10.36 0.19 21.92
CA GLY A 38 10.93 1.51 22.20
C GLY A 38 11.83 2.10 21.12
N SER A 39 12.01 1.41 20.00
CA SER A 39 12.72 1.94 18.83
C SER A 39 11.73 2.43 17.80
N ASN A 40 11.91 3.68 17.35
CA ASN A 40 11.14 4.30 16.29
C ASN A 40 11.95 4.31 15.01
N ASN A 41 11.49 3.59 14.00
CA ASN A 41 12.08 3.61 12.66
C ASN A 41 11.12 4.26 11.67
N THR A 42 11.54 5.35 11.07
CA THR A 42 10.79 6.03 10.00
C THR A 42 11.29 5.54 8.64
N ARG A 43 10.36 5.18 7.77
CA ARG A 43 10.65 4.67 6.42
C ARG A 43 9.80 5.34 5.37
N ILE A 44 10.36 5.43 4.18
CA ILE A 44 9.64 5.84 2.98
C ILE A 44 9.22 4.58 2.24
N GLU A 45 7.93 4.43 1.99
CA GLU A 45 7.33 3.25 1.38
C GLU A 45 6.58 3.64 0.10
N PRO A 46 7.15 3.39 -1.08
CA PRO A 46 6.40 3.53 -2.32
C PRO A 46 5.35 2.42 -2.43
N ARG A 47 4.15 2.80 -2.85
CA ARG A 47 3.01 1.92 -3.04
C ARG A 47 2.36 2.17 -4.38
N VAL A 48 1.91 1.11 -5.02
CA VAL A 48 1.06 1.16 -6.21
C VAL A 48 -0.24 0.45 -5.90
N GLU A 49 -1.35 1.09 -6.18
CA GLU A 49 -2.69 0.58 -5.95
C GLU A 49 -3.49 0.57 -7.25
N VAL A 50 -4.23 -0.50 -7.45
CA VAL A 50 -5.24 -0.62 -8.52
C VAL A 50 -6.55 -1.05 -7.89
N GLY A 51 -7.61 -0.38 -8.22
CA GLY A 51 -8.90 -0.65 -7.61
C GLY A 51 -10.07 -0.49 -8.55
N TYR A 52 -11.21 -0.90 -8.04
CA TYR A 52 -12.50 -0.83 -8.71
C TYR A 52 -13.49 -0.05 -7.84
N LYS A 53 -14.17 0.91 -8.44
CA LYS A 53 -15.16 1.75 -7.77
C LYS A 53 -16.57 1.20 -7.99
N LEU A 54 -17.24 0.88 -6.89
CA LEU A 54 -18.63 0.41 -6.83
C LEU A 54 -19.48 1.48 -6.13
N GLY A 55 -19.94 2.48 -6.87
CA GLY A 55 -20.63 3.62 -6.26
C GLY A 55 -19.71 4.39 -5.30
N ASN A 56 -20.07 4.46 -4.03
CA ASN A 56 -19.24 5.09 -3.00
C ASN A 56 -18.24 4.15 -2.33
N THR A 57 -18.26 2.86 -2.69
CA THR A 57 -17.34 1.86 -2.16
C THR A 57 -16.25 1.57 -3.18
N ARG A 58 -15.01 1.50 -2.73
CA ARG A 58 -13.87 1.06 -3.55
C ARG A 58 -13.29 -0.23 -2.97
N VAL A 59 -12.95 -1.15 -3.86
CA VAL A 59 -12.11 -2.32 -3.53
C VAL A 59 -10.80 -2.20 -4.29
N ALA A 60 -9.71 -2.44 -3.62
CA ALA A 60 -8.39 -2.24 -4.21
C ALA A 60 -7.40 -3.32 -3.80
N GLY A 61 -6.46 -3.57 -4.68
CA GLY A 61 -5.24 -4.31 -4.39
C GLY A 61 -4.04 -3.39 -4.47
N ASP A 62 -3.10 -3.55 -3.57
CA ASP A 62 -1.88 -2.75 -3.54
C ASP A 62 -0.63 -3.60 -3.40
N TYR A 63 0.46 -3.05 -3.92
CA TYR A 63 1.80 -3.56 -3.75
C TYR A 63 2.66 -2.48 -3.08
N THR A 64 3.26 -2.83 -1.96
CA THR A 64 4.12 -1.95 -1.20
C THR A 64 5.53 -2.51 -1.14
N HIS A 65 6.52 -1.67 -1.44
CA HIS A 65 7.92 -2.00 -1.29
C HIS A 65 8.47 -1.39 0.00
N HIS A 66 8.72 -2.23 1.00
CA HIS A 66 9.20 -1.78 2.32
C HIS A 66 10.73 -1.61 2.40
N GLY A 67 11.45 -1.79 1.30
CA GLY A 67 12.90 -1.67 1.26
C GLY A 67 13.64 -2.88 1.81
N LYS A 68 14.92 -2.68 2.12
CA LYS A 68 15.78 -3.70 2.71
C LYS A 68 16.01 -3.39 4.18
N VAL A 69 15.80 -4.39 5.02
CA VAL A 69 16.13 -4.35 6.45
C VAL A 69 17.09 -5.50 6.72
N ASP A 70 18.29 -5.19 7.16
CA ASP A 70 19.34 -6.17 7.51
C ASP A 70 19.56 -7.27 6.44
N GLY A 71 19.54 -6.88 5.15
CA GLY A 71 19.71 -7.79 4.03
C GLY A 71 18.44 -8.53 3.57
N ALA A 72 17.33 -8.39 4.27
CA ALA A 72 16.05 -8.95 3.87
C ALA A 72 15.24 -7.96 3.02
N LYS A 73 14.72 -8.42 1.89
CA LYS A 73 13.76 -7.67 1.08
C LYS A 73 12.35 -7.95 1.57
N ILE A 74 11.63 -6.90 1.92
CA ILE A 74 10.25 -7.03 2.40
C ILE A 74 9.31 -6.49 1.32
N HIS A 75 8.39 -7.33 0.87
CA HIS A 75 7.34 -6.99 -0.07
C HIS A 75 5.99 -7.21 0.60
N GLY A 76 5.07 -6.27 0.41
CA GLY A 76 3.71 -6.36 0.91
C GLY A 76 2.70 -6.39 -0.23
N LEU A 77 1.76 -7.32 -0.15
CA LEU A 77 0.55 -7.33 -0.96
C LEU A 77 -0.63 -7.03 -0.06
N GLY A 78 -1.44 -6.05 -0.43
CA GLY A 78 -2.59 -5.63 0.36
C GLY A 78 -3.87 -5.67 -0.42
N ALA A 79 -4.97 -5.74 0.30
CA ALA A 79 -6.31 -5.55 -0.20
C ALA A 79 -7.07 -4.59 0.72
N SER A 80 -7.80 -3.67 0.14
CA SER A 80 -8.52 -2.62 0.86
C SER A 80 -9.98 -2.56 0.44
N VAL A 81 -10.82 -2.21 1.38
CA VAL A 81 -12.19 -1.77 1.12
C VAL A 81 -12.33 -0.36 1.68
N LEU A 82 -12.68 0.58 0.84
CA LEU A 82 -12.74 2.00 1.15
C LEU A 82 -14.14 2.52 0.88
N TYR A 83 -14.58 3.46 1.69
CA TYR A 83 -15.83 4.17 1.50
C TYR A 83 -15.55 5.66 1.30
N ASP A 84 -15.98 6.20 0.16
CA ASP A 84 -15.83 7.60 -0.19
C ASP A 84 -17.09 8.38 0.18
N PHE A 85 -16.91 9.47 0.92
CA PHE A 85 -18.00 10.38 1.26
C PHE A 85 -18.15 11.43 0.17
N ASP A 86 -19.29 11.43 -0.51
CA ASP A 86 -19.61 12.47 -1.50
C ASP A 86 -19.99 13.77 -0.81
N THR A 87 -19.17 14.80 -0.96
CA THR A 87 -19.37 16.12 -0.33
C THR A 87 -19.84 17.19 -1.29
N ASN A 88 -20.17 16.86 -2.56
CA ASN A 88 -20.42 17.83 -3.64
C ASN A 88 -19.32 18.85 -3.85
N SER A 89 -18.11 18.59 -3.37
CA SER A 89 -16.94 19.43 -3.54
C SER A 89 -15.83 18.68 -4.25
N LYS A 90 -14.72 19.35 -4.54
CA LYS A 90 -13.51 18.72 -5.10
C LYS A 90 -12.81 17.80 -4.10
N VAL A 91 -13.12 17.91 -2.81
CA VAL A 91 -12.54 17.10 -1.74
C VAL A 91 -13.51 15.99 -1.37
N GLU A 92 -13.08 14.73 -1.51
CA GLU A 92 -13.82 13.55 -1.10
C GLU A 92 -13.08 12.86 0.05
N PRO A 93 -13.55 12.99 1.29
CA PRO A 93 -13.01 12.19 2.40
C PRO A 93 -13.33 10.72 2.22
N TYR A 94 -12.46 9.85 2.74
CA TYR A 94 -12.70 8.41 2.75
C TYR A 94 -12.21 7.76 4.03
N VAL A 95 -12.81 6.63 4.35
CA VAL A 95 -12.36 5.72 5.41
C VAL A 95 -12.40 4.30 4.89
N GLY A 96 -11.58 3.44 5.44
CA GLY A 96 -11.57 2.05 5.01
C GLY A 96 -10.79 1.12 5.92
N ALA A 97 -10.81 -0.15 5.53
CA ALA A 97 -10.03 -1.20 6.16
C ALA A 97 -9.11 -1.85 5.13
N ARG A 98 -7.94 -2.24 5.58
CA ARG A 98 -6.92 -2.88 4.76
C ARG A 98 -6.41 -4.14 5.45
N VAL A 99 -6.20 -5.19 4.66
CA VAL A 99 -5.46 -6.37 5.07
C VAL A 99 -4.24 -6.51 4.17
N ALA A 100 -3.13 -6.92 4.71
CA ALA A 100 -1.89 -7.08 3.96
C ALA A 100 -1.16 -8.36 4.36
N ALA A 101 -0.60 -9.04 3.37
CA ALA A 101 0.33 -10.12 3.56
C ALA A 101 1.75 -9.62 3.29
N ASN A 102 2.61 -9.69 4.29
CA ASN A 102 4.00 -9.28 4.18
C ASN A 102 4.88 -10.51 4.05
N GLN A 103 5.62 -10.59 2.96
CA GLN A 103 6.55 -11.66 2.69
C GLN A 103 7.98 -11.20 2.99
N PHE A 104 8.64 -11.92 3.88
CA PHE A 104 10.03 -11.70 4.24
C PHE A 104 10.90 -12.70 3.48
N LYS A 105 11.78 -12.22 2.60
CA LYS A 105 12.78 -13.02 1.91
C LYS A 105 14.15 -12.76 2.52
N TYR A 106 14.68 -13.73 3.19
CA TYR A 106 16.07 -13.69 3.68
C TYR A 106 16.99 -14.24 2.60
N ASP A 107 17.85 -13.40 2.06
CA ASP A 107 18.89 -13.79 1.11
C ASP A 107 20.16 -14.14 1.89
N ASN A 108 20.21 -15.33 2.46
CA ASN A 108 21.40 -15.86 3.12
C ASN A 108 22.37 -16.40 2.07
N ARG A 109 23.35 -15.60 1.68
CA ARG A 109 24.50 -16.00 0.85
C ARG A 109 25.56 -16.75 1.63
N ALA A 110 25.23 -17.52 2.62
CA ALA A 110 26.16 -18.36 3.34
C ALA A 110 25.87 -19.84 3.06
N ASN A 111 26.72 -20.45 2.21
CA ASN A 111 26.95 -21.88 2.07
C ASN A 111 25.75 -22.85 2.17
N GLN A 112 25.33 -23.33 0.97
CA GLN A 112 24.94 -24.70 0.70
C GLN A 112 23.80 -25.35 1.50
N VAL A 113 22.73 -24.65 1.82
CA VAL A 113 21.40 -25.31 1.91
C VAL A 113 20.34 -24.30 1.50
N TYR A 114 19.66 -24.55 0.40
CA TYR A 114 18.48 -23.82 -0.02
C TYR A 114 17.33 -24.05 0.98
N LYS A 115 17.34 -23.36 2.08
CA LYS A 115 16.16 -23.14 2.89
C LYS A 115 15.78 -21.66 2.76
N SER A 116 15.06 -21.36 1.70
CA SER A 116 14.33 -20.09 1.62
C SER A 116 13.19 -20.18 2.63
N SER A 117 13.43 -19.72 3.84
CA SER A 117 12.37 -19.51 4.81
C SER A 117 11.63 -18.27 4.43
N SER A 118 10.60 -18.41 3.61
CA SER A 118 9.65 -17.33 3.38
C SER A 118 8.60 -17.37 4.48
N GLU A 119 8.65 -16.43 5.38
CA GLU A 119 7.63 -16.27 6.41
C GLU A 119 6.62 -15.23 5.94
N THR A 120 5.36 -15.63 5.82
CA THR A 120 4.26 -14.72 5.45
C THR A 120 3.49 -14.34 6.70
N LYS A 121 3.37 -13.04 6.95
CA LYS A 121 2.60 -12.50 8.08
C LYS A 121 1.46 -11.65 7.59
N ILE A 122 0.28 -11.88 8.14
CA ILE A 122 -0.93 -11.14 7.80
C ILE A 122 -1.12 -10.03 8.83
N GLY A 123 -1.19 -8.80 8.35
CA GLY A 123 -1.55 -7.62 9.11
C GLY A 123 -2.90 -7.07 8.68
N TYR A 124 -3.53 -6.30 9.53
CA TYR A 124 -4.74 -5.56 9.22
C TYR A 124 -4.66 -4.13 9.77
N GLY A 125 -5.39 -3.24 9.15
CA GLY A 125 -5.37 -1.84 9.54
C GLY A 125 -6.60 -1.08 9.09
N VAL A 126 -6.63 0.17 9.50
CA VAL A 126 -7.63 1.15 9.07
C VAL A 126 -6.93 2.29 8.35
N VAL A 127 -7.61 2.86 7.37
CA VAL A 127 -7.13 4.00 6.59
C VAL A 127 -8.19 5.10 6.59
N ALA A 128 -7.75 6.34 6.61
CA ALA A 128 -8.61 7.51 6.47
C ALA A 128 -7.85 8.58 5.71
N GLY A 129 -8.53 9.30 4.85
CA GLY A 129 -7.91 10.36 4.07
C GLY A 129 -8.91 11.15 3.27
N ALA A 130 -8.38 11.89 2.30
CA ALA A 130 -9.16 12.65 1.36
C ALA A 130 -8.53 12.63 -0.02
N LYS A 131 -9.37 12.56 -1.04
CA LYS A 131 -9.00 12.77 -2.44
C LYS A 131 -9.37 14.19 -2.85
N TYR A 132 -8.49 14.82 -3.61
CA TYR A 132 -8.74 16.12 -4.22
C TYR A 132 -8.79 15.93 -5.73
N LYS A 133 -9.93 16.27 -6.34
CA LYS A 133 -10.12 16.16 -7.80
C LYS A 133 -9.31 17.25 -8.50
N LEU A 134 -8.47 16.80 -9.42
CA LEU A 134 -7.70 17.66 -10.34
C LEU A 134 -8.44 17.75 -11.68
N ASP A 135 -7.79 18.32 -12.69
CA ASP A 135 -8.35 18.39 -14.03
C ASP A 135 -8.47 17.00 -14.68
N GLY A 136 -9.59 16.78 -15.37
CA GLY A 136 -9.87 15.49 -16.00
C GLY A 136 -10.17 14.40 -14.98
N ASN A 137 -9.57 13.22 -15.17
CA ASN A 137 -9.74 12.06 -14.30
C ASN A 137 -8.62 11.90 -13.26
N TRP A 138 -7.75 12.90 -13.15
CA TRP A 138 -6.67 12.93 -12.18
C TRP A 138 -7.16 13.38 -10.80
N TYR A 139 -6.59 12.81 -9.75
CA TYR A 139 -6.81 13.26 -8.38
C TYR A 139 -5.52 13.16 -7.56
N ALA A 140 -5.40 14.03 -6.58
CA ALA A 140 -4.41 13.90 -5.52
C ALA A 140 -5.04 13.19 -4.32
N ASN A 141 -4.26 12.43 -3.60
CA ASN A 141 -4.69 11.70 -2.42
C ASN A 141 -3.75 11.99 -1.25
N GLY A 142 -4.32 12.17 -0.09
CA GLY A 142 -3.59 12.29 1.17
C GLY A 142 -4.33 11.54 2.27
N GLY A 143 -3.62 10.74 3.03
CA GLY A 143 -4.26 9.94 4.07
C GLY A 143 -3.32 9.51 5.17
N VAL A 144 -3.91 8.98 6.20
CA VAL A 144 -3.23 8.34 7.33
C VAL A 144 -3.69 6.91 7.46
N GLU A 145 -2.81 6.05 7.91
CA GLU A 145 -3.13 4.65 8.14
C GLU A 145 -2.55 4.16 9.45
N TYR A 146 -3.28 3.27 10.08
CA TYR A 146 -2.86 2.54 11.25
C TYR A 146 -2.93 1.05 10.96
N ASN A 147 -1.80 0.37 11.04
CA ASN A 147 -1.70 -1.06 10.76
C ASN A 147 -1.19 -1.80 11.99
N ARG A 148 -1.78 -2.94 12.24
CA ARG A 148 -1.29 -3.91 13.19
C ARG A 148 -0.67 -5.06 12.42
N LEU A 149 0.65 -5.17 12.51
CA LEU A 149 1.43 -6.13 11.70
C LEU A 149 1.47 -7.55 12.27
N GLY A 150 0.77 -7.80 13.38
CA GLY A 150 0.73 -9.09 14.05
C GLY A 150 1.30 -9.03 15.46
N SER A 151 1.10 -10.09 16.23
CA SER A 151 1.71 -10.27 17.53
C SER A 151 2.74 -11.39 17.50
N PHE A 152 3.97 -11.06 17.86
CA PHE A 152 5.02 -12.04 18.14
C PHE A 152 5.20 -12.13 19.63
N ASP A 153 5.08 -13.32 20.24
CA ASP A 153 5.42 -13.60 21.63
C ASP A 153 5.17 -12.40 22.59
N ASN A 154 3.91 -11.93 22.67
CA ASN A 154 3.49 -10.78 23.47
C ASN A 154 4.01 -9.40 23.05
N THR A 155 4.71 -9.27 21.92
CA THR A 155 5.11 -7.97 21.38
C THR A 155 4.13 -7.51 20.32
N LYS A 156 3.40 -6.43 20.60
CA LYS A 156 2.50 -5.79 19.64
C LYS A 156 3.33 -4.86 18.75
N VAL A 157 3.36 -5.14 17.46
CA VAL A 157 4.00 -4.25 16.47
C VAL A 157 2.92 -3.40 15.81
N ASN A 158 2.93 -2.12 16.10
CA ASN A 158 2.03 -1.14 15.52
C ASN A 158 2.79 -0.29 14.50
N ASN A 159 2.15 0.01 13.40
CA ASN A 159 2.68 0.88 12.36
C ASN A 159 1.70 2.02 12.10
N TYR A 160 2.19 3.23 12.20
CA TYR A 160 1.47 4.45 11.85
C TYR A 160 2.08 5.01 10.58
N GLY A 161 1.25 5.35 9.62
CA GLY A 161 1.71 5.90 8.36
C GLY A 161 0.89 7.10 7.91
N ALA A 162 1.55 7.97 7.16
CA ALA A 162 0.90 9.00 6.35
C ALA A 162 1.30 8.76 4.90
N LYS A 163 0.39 8.94 3.98
CA LYS A 163 0.63 8.78 2.55
C LYS A 163 0.13 9.96 1.75
N VAL A 164 0.85 10.26 0.69
CA VAL A 164 0.42 11.19 -0.34
C VAL A 164 0.63 10.54 -1.70
N GLY A 165 -0.26 10.78 -2.62
CA GLY A 165 -0.20 10.16 -3.92
C GLY A 165 -1.01 10.89 -4.98
N VAL A 166 -0.93 10.33 -6.17
CA VAL A 166 -1.68 10.79 -7.34
C VAL A 166 -2.30 9.57 -8.00
N GLY A 167 -3.56 9.68 -8.36
CA GLY A 167 -4.30 8.64 -9.03
C GLY A 167 -5.01 9.12 -10.28
N TYR A 168 -5.41 8.15 -11.10
CA TYR A 168 -6.15 8.33 -12.32
C TYR A 168 -7.34 7.36 -12.36
N GLY A 169 -8.53 7.90 -12.60
CA GLY A 169 -9.76 7.11 -12.82
C GLY A 169 -10.02 6.91 -14.32
N PHE A 170 -10.28 5.69 -14.67
CA PHE A 170 -10.57 5.31 -16.07
C PHE A 170 -12.07 5.30 -16.34
#